data_0f97959c4b317520cb4d17dc9a129672
#
_entry.id   0f97959c4b317520cb4d17dc9a129672
#
_cell.length_a   1.000
_cell.length_b   1.000
_cell.length_c   1.000
_cell.angle_alpha   90.00
_cell.angle_beta   90.00
_cell.angle_gamma   90.00
#
_symmetry.space_group_name_H-M   'P 1'
#
loop_
_entity.id
_entity.type
_entity.pdbx_description
1 polymer ?
#
loop_
_entity_poly.entity_id
_entity_poly.type
_entity_poly.pdbx_seq_one_letter_code
_entity_poly.pdbx_strand_id
1 'polypeptide(L)'
;MLTEKRAMKTIKNLFLATVFLVGGTALAQDNTPKPTFEKEGDLIKGTFYYEDGSVRQEGTYKDGRLHGEWISFDQNGEKTALANYENGKKDGKWFFWSEDKLTEVDYQNSVIASVNSWKSESSLVNN
;
A
#
# COMPACT_ATOMS: atom_id res chain seq x y z
N MET A 1 -4.64 43.30 -3.85
CA MET A 1 -3.16 43.13 -3.91
C MET A 1 -2.47 43.32 -2.57
N LEU A 2 -2.80 44.30 -1.78
CA LEU A 2 -2.17 44.52 -0.45
C LEU A 2 -2.62 43.53 0.63
N THR A 3 -3.79 42.93 0.51
CA THR A 3 -4.34 41.92 1.43
C THR A 3 -3.69 40.54 1.29
N GLU A 4 -3.26 40.15 0.11
CA GLU A 4 -2.57 38.85 -0.10
C GLU A 4 -1.15 38.85 0.47
N LYS A 5 -0.41 39.97 0.37
CA LYS A 5 0.93 40.09 0.95
C LYS A 5 0.89 40.08 2.48
N ARG A 6 -0.17 40.60 3.11
CA ARG A 6 -0.35 40.55 4.57
C ARG A 6 -0.71 39.16 5.06
N ALA A 7 -1.55 38.40 4.31
CA ALA A 7 -1.89 37.02 4.62
C ALA A 7 -0.66 36.10 4.56
N MET A 8 0.22 36.27 3.57
CA MET A 8 1.47 35.50 3.47
C MET A 8 2.48 35.81 4.59
N LYS A 9 2.56 37.07 5.05
CA LYS A 9 3.41 37.43 6.21
C LYS A 9 2.89 36.81 7.51
N THR A 10 1.59 36.73 7.69
CA THR A 10 0.97 36.14 8.88
C THR A 10 1.20 34.62 8.93
N ILE A 11 1.14 33.95 7.78
CA ILE A 11 1.42 32.51 7.67
C ILE A 11 2.90 32.19 7.95
N LYS A 12 3.84 33.04 7.48
CA LYS A 12 5.26 32.86 7.79
C LYS A 12 5.58 33.00 9.28
N ASN A 13 4.91 33.91 9.97
CA ASN A 13 5.12 34.11 11.41
C ASN A 13 4.43 33.00 12.25
N LEU A 14 3.39 32.38 11.77
CA LEU A 14 2.71 31.29 12.46
C LEU A 14 3.56 29.98 12.42
N PHE A 15 4.33 29.76 11.36
CA PHE A 15 5.24 28.61 11.25
C PHE A 15 6.48 28.72 12.15
N LEU A 16 6.88 29.94 12.55
CA LEU A 16 8.06 30.14 13.39
C LEU A 16 7.75 30.00 14.89
N ALA A 17 6.49 30.11 15.29
CA ALA A 17 6.08 30.04 16.71
C ALA A 17 5.81 28.63 17.24
N THR A 18 5.75 27.61 16.36
CA THR A 18 5.45 26.22 16.75
C THR A 18 6.67 25.33 16.98
N VAL A 19 7.89 25.88 16.88
CA VAL A 19 9.13 25.07 17.00
C VAL A 19 9.67 24.98 18.43
N PHE A 20 9.02 25.60 19.44
CA PHE A 20 9.56 25.66 20.80
C PHE A 20 8.67 25.04 21.89
N LEU A 21 8.05 23.90 21.63
CA LEU A 21 7.52 23.04 22.70
C LEU A 21 8.06 21.61 22.53
N VAL A 22 9.38 21.48 22.71
CA VAL A 22 10.01 20.17 22.87
C VAL A 22 9.94 19.77 24.34
N GLY A 23 8.79 19.29 24.75
CA GLY A 23 8.74 18.30 25.81
C GLY A 23 9.17 16.97 25.16
N GLY A 24 10.26 16.34 25.67
CA GLY A 24 10.85 15.15 25.08
C GLY A 24 9.89 13.97 24.98
N THR A 25 9.22 13.86 23.86
CA THR A 25 8.73 12.59 23.37
C THR A 25 9.82 12.06 22.45
N ALA A 26 10.43 10.95 22.84
CA ALA A 26 11.25 10.19 21.92
C ALA A 26 10.39 9.91 20.68
N LEU A 27 10.63 10.64 19.60
CA LEU A 27 10.07 10.30 18.31
C LEU A 27 10.67 8.94 17.97
N ALA A 28 9.85 7.89 18.03
CA ALA A 28 10.24 6.61 17.51
C ALA A 28 10.66 6.85 16.06
N GLN A 29 11.95 6.67 15.75
CA GLN A 29 12.44 6.74 14.38
C GLN A 29 11.81 5.56 13.65
N ASP A 30 10.97 5.87 12.66
CA ASP A 30 10.50 4.88 11.71
C ASP A 30 11.70 4.48 10.84
N ASN A 31 12.26 3.29 11.10
CA ASN A 31 13.40 2.73 10.38
C ASN A 31 12.96 1.95 9.14
N THR A 32 11.70 1.99 8.77
CA THR A 32 11.20 1.33 7.56
C THR A 32 11.93 1.87 6.33
N PRO A 33 12.55 1.01 5.50
CA PRO A 33 13.17 1.45 4.26
C PRO A 33 12.18 2.22 3.39
N LYS A 34 12.67 3.28 2.74
CA LYS A 34 11.84 4.07 1.84
C LYS A 34 11.41 3.21 0.64
N PRO A 35 10.18 3.40 0.13
CA PRO A 35 9.75 2.76 -1.10
C PRO A 35 10.70 3.07 -2.25
N THR A 36 10.90 2.10 -3.14
CA THR A 36 11.65 2.26 -4.39
C THR A 36 10.69 2.32 -5.57
N PHE A 37 11.06 3.11 -6.58
CA PHE A 37 10.30 3.26 -7.80
C PHE A 37 11.21 3.11 -9.00
N GLU A 38 10.87 2.22 -9.93
CA GLU A 38 11.65 1.91 -11.11
C GLU A 38 10.77 2.05 -12.35
N LYS A 39 11.32 2.67 -13.40
CA LYS A 39 10.61 2.81 -14.67
C LYS A 39 10.69 1.50 -15.46
N GLU A 40 9.55 0.96 -15.84
CA GLU A 40 9.40 -0.22 -16.69
C GLU A 40 8.52 0.13 -17.91
N GLY A 41 9.13 0.61 -19.00
CA GLY A 41 8.38 1.09 -20.16
C GLY A 41 7.49 2.28 -19.81
N ASP A 42 6.18 2.13 -19.99
CA ASP A 42 5.17 3.14 -19.66
C ASP A 42 4.68 3.05 -18.20
N LEU A 43 5.17 2.07 -17.46
CA LEU A 43 4.79 1.82 -16.09
C LEU A 43 5.88 2.25 -15.12
N ILE A 44 5.50 2.48 -13.87
CA ILE A 44 6.41 2.66 -12.74
C ILE A 44 6.18 1.52 -11.77
N LYS A 45 7.17 0.67 -11.57
CA LYS A 45 7.15 -0.34 -10.53
C LYS A 45 7.43 0.30 -9.18
N GLY A 46 6.54 0.10 -8.22
CA GLY A 46 6.72 0.49 -6.83
C GLY A 46 6.97 -0.73 -5.96
N THR A 47 7.97 -0.66 -5.07
CA THR A 47 8.27 -1.70 -4.09
C THR A 47 8.29 -1.07 -2.70
N PHE A 48 7.52 -1.65 -1.80
CA PHE A 48 7.35 -1.21 -0.41
C PHE A 48 7.89 -2.29 0.53
N TYR A 49 8.46 -1.87 1.64
CA TYR A 49 9.19 -2.76 2.54
C TYR A 49 8.58 -2.76 3.94
N TYR A 50 8.85 -3.83 4.67
CA TYR A 50 8.74 -3.89 6.12
C TYR A 50 9.95 -3.23 6.78
N GLU A 51 9.89 -2.97 8.07
CA GLU A 51 10.99 -2.39 8.84
C GLU A 51 12.28 -3.23 8.78
N ASP A 52 12.16 -4.57 8.68
CA ASP A 52 13.28 -5.49 8.53
C ASP A 52 13.92 -5.51 7.12
N GLY A 53 13.39 -4.73 6.18
CA GLY A 53 13.86 -4.64 4.79
C GLY A 53 13.26 -5.67 3.84
N SER A 54 12.45 -6.62 4.32
CA SER A 54 11.74 -7.55 3.46
C SER A 54 10.64 -6.83 2.67
N VAL A 55 10.34 -7.34 1.46
CA VAL A 55 9.29 -6.75 0.62
C VAL A 55 7.91 -7.01 1.25
N ARG A 56 7.17 -5.95 1.46
CA ARG A 56 5.79 -5.99 1.94
C ARG A 56 4.78 -6.03 0.81
N GLN A 57 5.01 -5.24 -0.23
CA GLN A 57 4.11 -5.11 -1.37
C GLN A 57 4.85 -4.59 -2.59
N GLU A 58 4.50 -5.06 -3.77
CA GLU A 58 5.00 -4.53 -5.02
C GLU A 58 3.93 -4.56 -6.12
N GLY A 59 4.06 -3.68 -7.08
CA GLY A 59 3.16 -3.59 -8.22
C GLY A 59 3.49 -2.40 -9.11
N THR A 60 2.64 -2.13 -10.07
CA THR A 60 2.89 -1.08 -11.07
C THR A 60 1.84 0.02 -11.02
N TYR A 61 2.30 1.21 -11.41
CA TYR A 61 1.49 2.40 -11.65
C TYR A 61 1.53 2.75 -13.13
N LYS A 62 0.41 3.23 -13.64
CA LYS A 62 0.29 3.88 -14.95
C LYS A 62 -0.35 5.24 -14.77
N ASP A 63 0.32 6.29 -15.26
CA ASP A 63 -0.15 7.67 -15.10
C ASP A 63 -0.55 8.02 -13.66
N GLY A 64 0.26 7.56 -12.68
CA GLY A 64 0.05 7.79 -11.25
C GLY A 64 -1.06 6.97 -10.59
N ARG A 65 -1.67 6.02 -11.30
CA ARG A 65 -2.75 5.15 -10.79
C ARG A 65 -2.28 3.71 -10.70
N LEU A 66 -2.79 2.98 -9.70
CA LEU A 66 -2.59 1.53 -9.61
C LEU A 66 -3.04 0.87 -10.90
N HIS A 67 -2.19 0.04 -11.49
CA HIS A 67 -2.45 -0.62 -12.75
C HIS A 67 -1.74 -1.96 -12.83
N GLY A 68 -2.45 -3.00 -13.30
CA GLY A 68 -1.93 -4.34 -13.39
C GLY A 68 -1.90 -5.06 -12.04
N GLU A 69 -1.01 -6.01 -11.91
CA GLU A 69 -0.88 -6.91 -10.77
C GLU A 69 -0.15 -6.25 -9.60
N TRP A 70 -0.71 -6.42 -8.40
CA TRP A 70 -0.12 -6.02 -7.13
C TRP A 70 -0.05 -7.22 -6.20
N ILE A 71 1.11 -7.46 -5.62
CA ILE A 71 1.36 -8.61 -4.76
C ILE A 71 1.73 -8.11 -3.37
N SER A 72 1.12 -8.71 -2.36
CA SER A 72 1.47 -8.50 -0.95
C SER A 72 2.12 -9.76 -0.38
N PHE A 73 3.08 -9.55 0.50
CA PHE A 73 3.84 -10.60 1.18
C PHE A 73 3.78 -10.40 2.69
N ASP A 74 3.94 -11.48 3.45
CA ASP A 74 4.23 -11.41 4.87
C ASP A 74 5.74 -11.23 5.13
N GLN A 75 6.13 -11.11 6.38
CA GLN A 75 7.55 -10.96 6.76
C GLN A 75 8.41 -12.21 6.50
N ASN A 76 7.80 -13.37 6.26
CA ASN A 76 8.48 -14.60 5.84
C ASN A 76 8.68 -14.69 4.32
N GLY A 77 8.18 -13.70 3.57
CA GLY A 77 8.24 -13.66 2.12
C GLY A 77 7.15 -14.49 1.42
N GLU A 78 6.18 -14.99 2.16
CA GLU A 78 5.04 -15.72 1.60
C GLU A 78 3.97 -14.75 1.07
N LYS A 79 3.39 -15.06 -0.09
CA LYS A 79 2.30 -14.25 -0.66
C LYS A 79 1.06 -14.32 0.21
N THR A 80 0.53 -13.15 0.55
CA THR A 80 -0.73 -13.02 1.31
C THR A 80 -1.87 -12.52 0.44
N ALA A 81 -1.58 -11.77 -0.61
CA ALA A 81 -2.58 -11.30 -1.56
C ALA A 81 -1.99 -11.08 -2.96
N LEU A 82 -2.83 -11.29 -3.96
CA LEU A 82 -2.62 -10.88 -5.34
C LEU A 82 -3.83 -10.09 -5.78
N ALA A 83 -3.60 -8.87 -6.22
CA ALA A 83 -4.62 -7.92 -6.62
C ALA A 83 -4.46 -7.54 -8.09
N ASN A 84 -5.54 -7.22 -8.77
CA ASN A 84 -5.51 -6.67 -10.11
C ASN A 84 -6.23 -5.32 -10.14
N TYR A 85 -5.60 -4.34 -10.77
CA TYR A 85 -6.12 -2.99 -10.96
C TYR A 85 -6.12 -2.59 -12.43
N GLU A 86 -7.14 -1.84 -12.80
CA GLU A 86 -7.24 -1.16 -14.09
C GLU A 86 -7.51 0.32 -13.83
N ASN A 87 -6.53 1.19 -14.13
CA ASN A 87 -6.61 2.64 -13.93
C ASN A 87 -7.12 3.05 -12.53
N GLY A 88 -6.58 2.44 -11.48
CA GLY A 88 -6.91 2.71 -10.09
C GLY A 88 -8.15 2.00 -9.55
N LYS A 89 -8.88 1.26 -10.39
CA LYS A 89 -10.05 0.49 -10.00
C LYS A 89 -9.70 -0.98 -9.82
N LYS A 90 -10.30 -1.63 -8.83
CA LYS A 90 -10.22 -3.08 -8.67
C LYS A 90 -10.91 -3.73 -9.86
N ASP A 91 -10.20 -4.62 -10.54
CA ASP A 91 -10.71 -5.31 -11.72
C ASP A 91 -10.12 -6.71 -11.82
N GLY A 92 -10.93 -7.66 -12.29
CA GLY A 92 -10.54 -9.05 -12.40
C GLY A 92 -10.39 -9.77 -11.07
N LYS A 93 -9.59 -10.83 -11.07
CA LYS A 93 -9.49 -11.74 -9.94
C LYS A 93 -8.46 -11.29 -8.93
N TRP A 94 -8.87 -11.32 -7.67
CA TRP A 94 -8.05 -11.08 -6.50
C TRP A 94 -7.96 -12.37 -5.68
N PHE A 95 -6.79 -12.68 -5.19
CA PHE A 95 -6.53 -13.85 -4.37
C PHE A 95 -6.00 -13.44 -3.01
N PHE A 96 -6.50 -14.08 -1.97
CA PHE A 96 -6.06 -13.92 -0.60
C PHE A 96 -5.71 -15.27 -0.01
N TRP A 97 -4.48 -15.41 0.49
CA TRP A 97 -4.00 -16.61 1.16
C TRP A 97 -3.98 -16.39 2.67
N SER A 98 -4.52 -17.34 3.38
CA SER A 98 -4.35 -17.51 4.82
C SER A 98 -3.89 -18.94 5.09
N GLU A 99 -3.52 -19.29 6.32
CA GLU A 99 -2.85 -20.56 6.65
C GLU A 99 -3.51 -21.81 6.03
N ASP A 100 -4.85 -21.85 6.02
CA ASP A 100 -5.62 -23.02 5.55
C ASP A 100 -6.65 -22.68 4.46
N LYS A 101 -6.61 -21.48 3.93
CA LYS A 101 -7.66 -20.98 3.06
C LYS A 101 -7.13 -20.10 1.93
N LEU A 102 -7.62 -20.37 0.71
CA LEU A 102 -7.52 -19.48 -0.44
C LEU A 102 -8.89 -18.86 -0.69
N THR A 103 -8.94 -17.55 -0.82
CA THR A 103 -10.15 -16.81 -1.22
C THR A 103 -9.89 -16.10 -2.54
N GLU A 104 -10.75 -16.33 -3.51
CA GLU A 104 -10.80 -15.60 -4.78
C GLU A 104 -11.97 -14.60 -4.72
N VAL A 105 -11.71 -13.36 -5.08
CA VAL A 105 -12.75 -12.33 -5.25
C VAL A 105 -12.65 -11.81 -6.68
N ASP A 106 -13.73 -11.87 -7.43
CA ASP A 106 -13.81 -11.31 -8.77
C ASP A 106 -14.42 -9.91 -8.71
N TYR A 107 -13.67 -8.92 -9.21
CA TYR A 107 -14.09 -7.52 -9.24
C TYR A 107 -14.36 -7.05 -10.68
N GLN A 108 -15.39 -6.23 -10.83
CA GLN A 108 -15.69 -5.47 -12.03
C GLN A 108 -15.90 -4.00 -11.64
N ASN A 109 -15.02 -3.10 -12.09
CA ASN A 109 -15.07 -1.67 -11.72
C ASN A 109 -15.22 -1.43 -10.21
N SER A 110 -14.39 -2.07 -9.40
CA SER A 110 -14.41 -2.00 -7.93
C SER A 110 -15.66 -2.58 -7.25
N VAL A 111 -16.52 -3.25 -7.99
CA VAL A 111 -17.70 -3.96 -7.46
C VAL A 111 -17.43 -5.46 -7.44
N ILE A 112 -17.77 -6.12 -6.34
CA ILE A 112 -17.62 -7.58 -6.20
C ILE A 112 -18.67 -8.27 -7.08
N ALA A 113 -18.20 -9.07 -8.03
CA ALA A 113 -19.03 -9.92 -8.88
C ALA A 113 -19.21 -11.32 -8.28
N SER A 114 -18.14 -11.92 -7.71
CA SER A 114 -18.20 -13.22 -7.05
C SER A 114 -17.14 -13.39 -5.98
N VAL A 115 -17.37 -14.32 -5.05
CA VAL A 115 -16.42 -14.74 -4.03
C VAL A 115 -16.43 -16.24 -3.94
N ASN A 116 -15.26 -16.87 -4.08
CA ASN A 116 -15.06 -18.30 -3.92
C ASN A 116 -13.98 -18.55 -2.83
N SER A 117 -14.12 -19.61 -2.08
CA SER A 117 -13.14 -19.98 -1.06
C SER A 117 -12.89 -21.48 -1.04
N TRP A 118 -11.62 -21.84 -0.87
CA TRP A 118 -11.17 -23.24 -0.75
C TRP A 118 -10.34 -23.38 0.52
N LYS A 119 -10.57 -24.47 1.25
CA LYS A 119 -9.71 -24.87 2.37
C LYS A 119 -8.65 -25.84 1.87
N SER A 120 -7.46 -25.80 2.45
CA SER A 120 -6.45 -26.83 2.18
C SER A 120 -6.86 -28.15 2.82
N GLU A 121 -6.61 -29.27 2.15
CA GLU A 121 -6.97 -30.60 2.65
C GLU A 121 -6.22 -30.99 3.93
N SER A 122 -5.10 -30.35 4.25
CA SER A 122 -4.34 -30.60 5.47
C SER A 122 -5.11 -30.28 6.75
N SER A 123 -6.17 -29.48 6.68
CA SER A 123 -7.03 -29.16 7.83
C SER A 123 -8.07 -30.26 8.11
N LEU A 124 -8.23 -31.24 7.23
CA LEU A 124 -9.24 -32.31 7.33
C LEU A 124 -8.71 -33.60 8.00
N VAL A 125 -7.40 -33.68 8.29
CA VAL A 125 -6.78 -34.93 8.80
C VAL A 125 -6.64 -34.97 10.32
N ASN A 126 -6.99 -33.92 11.03
CA ASN A 126 -6.94 -33.85 12.50
C ASN A 126 -8.34 -33.85 13.13
N ASN A 127 -9.04 -34.96 12.99
CA ASN A 127 -10.16 -35.31 13.88
C ASN A 127 -9.98 -36.76 14.38
#